data_242cb34f305f20526555aa6e09ffc659
#
_entry.id   242cb34f305f20526555aa6e09ffc659
#
_cell.length_a   1.000
_cell.length_b   1.000
_cell.length_c   1.000
_cell.angle_alpha   90.00
_cell.angle_beta   90.00
_cell.angle_gamma   90.00
#
_symmetry.space_group_name_H-M   'P 1'
#
loop_
_entity.id
_entity.type
_entity.pdbx_description
1 polymer ?
#
loop_
_entity_poly.entity_id
_entity_poly.type
_entity_poly.pdbx_seq_one_letter_code
_entity_poly.pdbx_strand_id
1 'polypeptide(L)'
;QNASMAERFGLSWMVTTDHGGPNHAKFNATQAYAELAESRELVPDVLQFYGMELNMPGMDHHTLIVPNADDESSVLFQIESRFDKNEVWPVDPDRDTEAARVRALDYMRELPRLPLVFANHPSRSATGLGQYGYDEPWELRTNNERAPEVYRGMEGAPGHQAGTFTASNVSGRPPPARGAYRNEGARTLGGFDQMTAIVGGLWDSMLGEGRRFWIVATSDSHKHYTETEQRGVDFWPGEFHKTYVHARKSYDDVLDGLRAGRIFAVAGGLVTELDVVTTGAAGTATVGETLHVSANEPVEISIRFRDPKVPNGSGDDPTVNRLDLILGHVRGPVTDPNTDTNETTRVIERFSESDWTRDGEMVTVRTILRTVDRDVYIRVRGTSGHDAEPVMDTVGEDPWADLWFYSNPVFIDVR
;
A
#
# COMPACT_ATOMS: atom_id res chain seq x y z
N GLN A 1 -3.13 -21.23 9.56
CA GLN A 1 -2.42 -21.48 8.30
C GLN A 1 -1.82 -20.19 7.74
N ASN A 2 -2.59 -19.09 7.53
CA ASN A 2 -2.09 -17.83 6.97
C ASN A 2 -0.93 -17.25 7.81
N ALA A 3 -1.01 -17.24 9.14
CA ALA A 3 0.05 -16.76 10.01
C ALA A 3 1.33 -17.59 9.89
N SER A 4 1.20 -18.94 9.80
CA SER A 4 2.37 -19.81 9.59
C SER A 4 3.04 -19.58 8.23
N MET A 5 2.24 -19.26 7.21
CA MET A 5 2.81 -18.91 5.88
C MET A 5 3.42 -17.51 5.90
N ALA A 6 2.80 -16.55 6.60
CA ALA A 6 3.39 -15.24 6.85
C ALA A 6 4.77 -15.35 7.50
N GLU A 7 4.90 -16.16 8.55
CA GLU A 7 6.18 -16.45 9.19
C GLU A 7 7.19 -17.08 8.22
N ARG A 8 6.75 -18.09 7.44
CA ARG A 8 7.58 -18.76 6.43
C ARG A 8 8.14 -17.78 5.38
N PHE A 9 7.34 -16.81 4.96
CA PHE A 9 7.76 -15.76 4.01
C PHE A 9 8.37 -14.52 4.68
N GLY A 10 8.70 -14.62 5.97
CA GLY A 10 9.48 -13.63 6.71
C GLY A 10 8.70 -12.38 7.12
N LEU A 11 7.38 -12.45 7.22
CA LEU A 11 6.60 -11.35 7.79
C LEU A 11 6.75 -11.30 9.31
N SER A 12 6.97 -10.11 9.84
CA SER A 12 6.95 -9.84 11.28
C SER A 12 5.58 -9.41 11.79
N TRP A 13 4.68 -9.05 10.89
CA TRP A 13 3.31 -8.64 11.17
C TRP A 13 2.40 -8.92 9.98
N MET A 14 1.12 -9.07 10.25
CA MET A 14 0.06 -9.21 9.25
C MET A 14 -1.27 -8.66 9.79
N VAL A 15 -2.23 -8.47 8.90
CA VAL A 15 -3.62 -8.13 9.24
C VAL A 15 -4.53 -9.22 8.68
N THR A 16 -5.45 -9.72 9.50
CA THR A 16 -6.56 -10.54 9.01
C THR A 16 -7.65 -9.61 8.50
N THR A 17 -8.11 -9.81 7.26
CA THR A 17 -9.03 -8.88 6.59
C THR A 17 -10.14 -9.63 5.88
N ASP A 18 -10.90 -10.45 6.64
CA ASP A 18 -12.06 -11.15 6.09
C ASP A 18 -13.06 -10.14 5.51
N HIS A 19 -13.71 -10.50 4.40
CA HIS A 19 -14.75 -9.68 3.80
C HIS A 19 -15.94 -9.50 4.74
N GLY A 20 -16.45 -8.28 4.85
CA GLY A 20 -17.77 -8.03 5.42
C GLY A 20 -18.89 -8.66 4.58
N GLY A 21 -20.10 -8.73 5.12
CA GLY A 21 -21.24 -9.27 4.40
C GLY A 21 -22.46 -9.54 5.28
N PRO A 22 -23.51 -10.15 4.72
CA PRO A 22 -24.74 -10.40 5.47
C PRO A 22 -24.53 -11.20 6.75
N ASN A 23 -24.82 -10.62 7.91
CA ASN A 23 -24.61 -11.17 9.26
C ASN A 23 -23.15 -11.52 9.60
N HIS A 24 -22.18 -11.00 8.84
CA HIS A 24 -20.77 -11.31 9.05
C HIS A 24 -20.23 -10.70 10.34
N ALA A 25 -20.71 -9.52 10.74
CA ALA A 25 -20.25 -8.85 11.97
C ALA A 25 -20.34 -9.74 13.22
N LYS A 26 -21.40 -10.56 13.35
CA LYS A 26 -21.56 -11.51 14.47
C LYS A 26 -20.57 -12.68 14.37
N PHE A 27 -20.39 -13.20 13.17
CA PHE A 27 -19.44 -14.29 12.92
C PHE A 27 -18.01 -13.81 13.19
N ASN A 28 -17.67 -12.63 12.70
CA ASN A 28 -16.36 -12.02 12.86
C ASN A 28 -16.02 -11.82 14.36
N ALA A 29 -16.93 -11.21 15.13
CA ALA A 29 -16.71 -10.95 16.56
C ALA A 29 -16.67 -12.22 17.44
N THR A 30 -17.20 -13.34 16.99
CA THR A 30 -17.26 -14.56 17.79
C THR A 30 -16.31 -15.65 17.29
N GLN A 31 -16.46 -16.08 16.06
CA GLN A 31 -15.70 -17.21 15.52
C GLN A 31 -14.34 -16.75 14.97
N ALA A 32 -14.31 -15.78 14.06
CA ALA A 32 -13.06 -15.34 13.45
C ALA A 32 -12.09 -14.74 14.49
N TYR A 33 -12.63 -13.98 15.45
CA TYR A 33 -11.81 -13.43 16.52
C TYR A 33 -11.23 -14.52 17.45
N ALA A 34 -12.01 -15.57 17.76
CA ALA A 34 -11.50 -16.69 18.55
C ALA A 34 -10.38 -17.44 17.82
N GLU A 35 -10.52 -17.65 16.51
CA GLU A 35 -9.50 -18.26 15.66
C GLU A 35 -8.25 -17.39 15.56
N LEU A 36 -8.39 -16.05 15.48
CA LEU A 36 -7.27 -15.13 15.54
C LEU A 36 -6.52 -15.19 16.88
N ALA A 37 -7.25 -15.25 18.00
CA ALA A 37 -6.65 -15.37 19.33
C ALA A 37 -5.82 -16.65 19.47
N GLU A 38 -6.38 -17.79 19.01
CA GLU A 38 -5.65 -19.07 18.96
C GLU A 38 -4.43 -18.97 18.02
N SER A 39 -4.56 -18.34 16.86
CA SER A 39 -3.47 -18.14 15.90
C SER A 39 -2.33 -17.33 16.48
N ARG A 40 -2.63 -16.30 17.29
CA ARG A 40 -1.62 -15.49 18.00
C ARG A 40 -0.80 -16.33 19.01
N GLU A 41 -1.46 -17.30 19.65
CA GLU A 41 -0.77 -18.23 20.57
C GLU A 41 0.11 -19.24 19.81
N LEU A 42 -0.35 -19.73 18.67
CA LEU A 42 0.33 -20.73 17.85
C LEU A 42 1.50 -20.17 17.04
N VAL A 43 1.43 -18.90 16.62
CA VAL A 43 2.44 -18.23 15.80
C VAL A 43 2.79 -16.87 16.43
N PRO A 44 3.45 -16.86 17.61
CA PRO A 44 3.71 -15.65 18.39
C PRO A 44 4.76 -14.72 17.75
N ASP A 45 5.55 -15.24 16.81
CA ASP A 45 6.58 -14.46 16.13
C ASP A 45 6.04 -13.54 15.02
N VAL A 46 4.76 -13.65 14.68
CA VAL A 46 4.07 -12.73 13.77
C VAL A 46 3.03 -11.93 14.55
N LEU A 47 3.16 -10.61 14.56
CA LEU A 47 2.12 -9.73 15.10
C LEU A 47 0.90 -9.81 14.19
N GLN A 48 -0.24 -10.25 14.72
CA GLN A 48 -1.47 -10.48 13.94
C GLN A 48 -2.52 -9.45 14.35
N PHE A 49 -2.67 -8.39 13.54
CA PHE A 49 -3.70 -7.38 13.75
C PHE A 49 -5.07 -7.94 13.40
N TYR A 50 -6.07 -7.52 14.15
CA TYR A 50 -7.45 -7.75 13.83
C TYR A 50 -7.96 -6.65 12.90
N GLY A 51 -8.60 -7.04 11.82
CA GLY A 51 -9.10 -6.14 10.81
C GLY A 51 -10.21 -6.78 9.98
N MET A 52 -10.57 -6.11 8.92
CA MET A 52 -11.52 -6.63 7.92
C MET A 52 -11.32 -5.93 6.58
N GLU A 53 -11.77 -6.56 5.52
CA GLU A 53 -12.04 -5.91 4.27
C GLU A 53 -13.46 -5.34 4.30
N LEU A 54 -13.55 -4.07 4.71
CA LEU A 54 -14.80 -3.33 4.87
C LEU A 54 -15.40 -2.99 3.51
N ASN A 55 -16.64 -3.38 3.27
CA ASN A 55 -17.41 -2.89 2.12
C ASN A 55 -17.82 -1.43 2.42
N MET A 56 -16.98 -0.48 2.02
CA MET A 56 -17.19 0.94 2.33
C MET A 56 -18.46 1.46 1.63
N PRO A 57 -19.35 2.16 2.35
CA PRO A 57 -20.55 2.74 1.73
C PRO A 57 -20.24 3.67 0.55
N GLY A 58 -20.84 3.41 -0.60
CA GLY A 58 -20.67 4.20 -1.82
C GLY A 58 -19.33 4.02 -2.55
N MET A 59 -18.44 3.16 -2.07
CA MET A 59 -17.10 2.91 -2.64
C MET A 59 -16.84 1.41 -2.80
N ASP A 60 -15.62 1.03 -3.15
CA ASP A 60 -15.18 -0.37 -3.17
C ASP A 60 -14.73 -0.85 -1.77
N HIS A 61 -13.91 -1.86 -1.69
CA HIS A 61 -13.42 -2.44 -0.45
C HIS A 61 -12.31 -1.59 0.19
N HIS A 62 -12.23 -1.66 1.50
CA HIS A 62 -11.21 -0.94 2.26
C HIS A 62 -10.64 -1.84 3.36
N THR A 63 -9.34 -1.90 3.47
CA THR A 63 -8.70 -2.51 4.65
C THR A 63 -8.95 -1.62 5.87
N LEU A 64 -9.56 -2.21 6.88
CA LEU A 64 -9.71 -1.63 8.21
C LEU A 64 -8.79 -2.38 9.17
N ILE A 65 -7.92 -1.66 9.88
CA ILE A 65 -7.01 -2.20 10.91
C ILE A 65 -7.41 -1.63 12.25
N VAL A 66 -7.81 -2.48 13.19
CA VAL A 66 -8.15 -2.07 14.55
C VAL A 66 -6.91 -2.13 15.44
N PRO A 67 -6.64 -1.14 16.30
CA PRO A 67 -5.56 -1.20 17.28
C PRO A 67 -5.71 -2.40 18.21
N ASN A 68 -4.62 -3.13 18.44
CA ASN A 68 -4.63 -4.26 19.36
C ASN A 68 -4.90 -3.79 20.80
N ALA A 69 -6.02 -4.23 21.36
CA ALA A 69 -6.51 -3.90 22.69
C ALA A 69 -7.55 -4.92 23.17
N ASP A 70 -7.87 -4.91 24.47
CA ASP A 70 -8.85 -5.84 25.04
C ASP A 70 -10.26 -5.71 24.44
N ASP A 71 -10.58 -4.54 23.86
CA ASP A 71 -11.88 -4.25 23.25
C ASP A 71 -11.88 -4.31 21.71
N GLU A 72 -10.78 -4.73 21.08
CA GLU A 72 -10.64 -4.75 19.61
C GLU A 72 -11.78 -5.49 18.89
N SER A 73 -12.23 -6.62 19.43
CA SER A 73 -13.36 -7.38 18.89
C SER A 73 -14.67 -6.58 18.93
N SER A 74 -14.92 -5.89 20.04
CA SER A 74 -16.10 -5.04 20.18
C SER A 74 -16.04 -3.81 19.26
N VAL A 75 -14.87 -3.22 19.10
CA VAL A 75 -14.66 -2.06 18.21
C VAL A 75 -14.92 -2.46 16.77
N LEU A 76 -14.33 -3.56 16.29
CA LEU A 76 -14.56 -4.04 14.92
C LEU A 76 -16.04 -4.37 14.68
N PHE A 77 -16.67 -5.11 15.60
CA PHE A 77 -18.11 -5.41 15.53
C PHE A 77 -18.97 -4.15 15.40
N GLN A 78 -18.66 -3.11 16.16
CA GLN A 78 -19.40 -1.84 16.13
C GLN A 78 -19.24 -1.12 14.79
N ILE A 79 -18.05 -1.16 14.18
CA ILE A 79 -17.80 -0.55 12.89
C ILE A 79 -18.51 -1.37 11.79
N GLU A 80 -18.27 -2.66 11.73
CA GLU A 80 -18.82 -3.55 10.71
C GLU A 80 -20.35 -3.56 10.72
N SER A 81 -20.95 -3.85 11.88
CA SER A 81 -22.42 -3.96 11.99
C SER A 81 -23.16 -2.68 11.61
N ARG A 82 -22.54 -1.51 11.80
CA ARG A 82 -23.17 -0.22 11.50
C ARG A 82 -22.88 0.28 10.10
N PHE A 83 -21.68 -0.01 9.56
CA PHE A 83 -21.15 0.71 8.41
C PHE A 83 -20.71 -0.17 7.24
N ASP A 84 -20.58 -1.50 7.40
CA ASP A 84 -20.37 -2.34 6.24
C ASP A 84 -21.63 -2.33 5.35
N LYS A 85 -21.50 -1.92 4.07
CA LYS A 85 -22.66 -1.72 3.20
C LYS A 85 -23.41 -3.01 2.87
N ASN A 86 -22.74 -4.17 2.99
CA ASN A 86 -23.32 -5.48 2.72
C ASN A 86 -23.85 -6.17 3.97
N GLU A 87 -23.65 -5.59 5.16
CA GLU A 87 -24.24 -6.11 6.40
C GLU A 87 -25.76 -5.84 6.40
N VAL A 88 -26.54 -6.81 6.87
CA VAL A 88 -28.01 -6.73 6.85
C VAL A 88 -28.62 -6.41 8.22
N TRP A 89 -27.81 -6.41 9.28
CA TRP A 89 -28.25 -6.12 10.63
C TRP A 89 -27.27 -5.18 11.36
N PRO A 90 -27.81 -4.16 12.06
CA PRO A 90 -29.21 -3.69 12.08
C PRO A 90 -29.68 -3.20 10.71
N VAL A 91 -30.96 -3.27 10.44
CA VAL A 91 -31.53 -2.80 9.16
C VAL A 91 -31.34 -1.30 9.03
N ASP A 92 -30.66 -0.89 7.96
CA ASP A 92 -30.44 0.52 7.59
C ASP A 92 -30.64 0.66 6.06
N PRO A 93 -31.73 1.30 5.59
CA PRO A 93 -32.00 1.47 4.16
C PRO A 93 -30.97 2.41 3.48
N ASP A 94 -30.30 3.27 4.25
CA ASP A 94 -29.33 4.24 3.76
C ASP A 94 -27.86 3.77 3.95
N ARG A 95 -27.68 2.46 4.15
CA ARG A 95 -26.38 1.86 4.47
C ARG A 95 -25.33 2.07 3.39
N ASP A 96 -25.72 1.97 2.11
CA ASP A 96 -24.80 2.17 0.96
C ASP A 96 -24.98 3.57 0.35
N THR A 97 -24.60 4.59 1.12
CA THR A 97 -24.65 5.99 0.69
C THR A 97 -23.40 6.74 1.12
N GLU A 98 -23.11 7.85 0.42
CA GLU A 98 -22.05 8.78 0.85
C GLU A 98 -22.26 9.29 2.29
N ALA A 99 -23.51 9.56 2.67
CA ALA A 99 -23.82 9.98 4.04
C ALA A 99 -23.48 8.88 5.08
N ALA A 100 -23.66 7.61 4.75
CA ALA A 100 -23.23 6.49 5.60
C ALA A 100 -21.70 6.43 5.70
N ARG A 101 -20.98 6.64 4.60
CA ARG A 101 -19.52 6.74 4.57
C ARG A 101 -19.01 7.84 5.50
N VAL A 102 -19.59 9.02 5.40
CA VAL A 102 -19.25 10.16 6.28
C VAL A 102 -19.47 9.79 7.76
N ARG A 103 -20.63 9.17 8.09
CA ARG A 103 -20.91 8.70 9.45
C ARG A 103 -19.88 7.65 9.93
N ALA A 104 -19.45 6.77 9.05
CA ALA A 104 -18.43 5.76 9.38
C ALA A 104 -17.09 6.41 9.74
N LEU A 105 -16.63 7.36 8.94
CA LEU A 105 -15.40 8.09 9.19
C LEU A 105 -15.48 8.94 10.46
N ASP A 106 -16.62 9.63 10.68
CA ASP A 106 -16.86 10.40 11.90
C ASP A 106 -16.83 9.51 13.15
N TYR A 107 -17.47 8.35 13.09
CA TYR A 107 -17.44 7.39 14.18
C TYR A 107 -16.01 6.91 14.48
N MET A 108 -15.26 6.51 13.44
CA MET A 108 -13.91 5.99 13.60
C MET A 108 -12.93 7.04 14.15
N ARG A 109 -13.03 8.30 13.74
CA ARG A 109 -12.14 9.38 14.24
C ARG A 109 -12.45 9.81 15.66
N GLU A 110 -13.60 9.45 16.22
CA GLU A 110 -13.99 9.74 17.60
C GLU A 110 -13.63 8.60 18.58
N LEU A 111 -13.12 7.46 18.06
CA LEU A 111 -12.70 6.35 18.91
C LEU A 111 -11.48 6.73 19.76
N PRO A 112 -11.39 6.25 21.01
CA PRO A 112 -10.24 6.52 21.87
C PRO A 112 -8.90 6.04 21.31
N ARG A 113 -8.93 4.96 20.52
CA ARG A 113 -7.81 4.41 19.76
C ARG A 113 -8.22 4.35 18.30
N LEU A 114 -7.55 5.16 17.49
CA LEU A 114 -7.93 5.35 16.09
C LEU A 114 -7.56 4.13 15.25
N PRO A 115 -8.49 3.54 14.49
CA PRO A 115 -8.17 2.54 13.48
C PRO A 115 -7.43 3.17 12.29
N LEU A 116 -6.96 2.33 11.38
CA LEU A 116 -6.44 2.74 10.08
C LEU A 116 -7.32 2.19 8.96
N VAL A 117 -7.51 2.98 7.91
CA VAL A 117 -8.26 2.62 6.72
C VAL A 117 -7.42 2.93 5.48
N PHE A 118 -7.35 1.97 4.56
CA PHE A 118 -6.73 2.09 3.25
C PHE A 118 -7.71 1.59 2.18
N ALA A 119 -7.83 2.30 1.06
CA ALA A 119 -8.61 1.81 -0.08
C ALA A 119 -7.93 0.59 -0.71
N ASN A 120 -8.67 -0.51 -0.87
CA ASN A 120 -8.15 -1.74 -1.47
C ASN A 120 -8.29 -1.69 -2.99
N HIS A 121 -7.30 -2.23 -3.71
CA HIS A 121 -7.31 -2.38 -5.17
C HIS A 121 -8.08 -1.25 -5.89
N PRO A 122 -7.69 0.04 -5.69
CA PRO A 122 -8.56 1.18 -5.94
C PRO A 122 -8.96 1.35 -7.40
N SER A 123 -8.20 0.79 -8.35
CA SER A 123 -8.56 0.81 -9.77
C SER A 123 -9.17 -0.50 -10.28
N ARG A 124 -9.59 -1.44 -9.39
CA ARG A 124 -10.15 -2.74 -9.82
C ARG A 124 -11.35 -2.61 -10.76
N SER A 125 -12.17 -1.60 -10.57
CA SER A 125 -13.36 -1.33 -11.38
C SER A 125 -13.15 -0.25 -12.46
N ALA A 126 -11.93 0.26 -12.62
CA ALA A 126 -11.58 1.24 -13.62
C ALA A 126 -11.82 0.72 -15.05
N THR A 127 -12.20 1.61 -15.97
CA THR A 127 -12.47 1.27 -17.36
C THR A 127 -11.31 1.59 -18.31
N GLY A 128 -10.29 2.28 -17.82
CA GLY A 128 -9.07 2.65 -18.52
C GLY A 128 -8.12 3.42 -17.61
N LEU A 129 -6.95 3.78 -18.12
CA LEU A 129 -6.03 4.64 -17.38
C LEU A 129 -6.65 6.05 -17.21
N GLY A 130 -6.65 6.57 -15.98
CA GLY A 130 -7.30 7.83 -15.64
C GLY A 130 -8.84 7.79 -15.65
N GLN A 131 -9.44 6.60 -15.75
CA GLN A 131 -10.88 6.38 -15.71
C GLN A 131 -11.22 5.49 -14.55
N TYR A 132 -11.28 6.08 -13.38
CA TYR A 132 -11.47 5.40 -12.11
C TYR A 132 -12.87 4.79 -12.00
N GLY A 133 -13.00 3.79 -11.15
CA GLY A 133 -14.26 3.06 -10.99
C GLY A 133 -15.03 3.49 -9.75
N TYR A 134 -15.08 2.62 -8.73
CA TYR A 134 -15.77 2.92 -7.48
C TYR A 134 -15.02 3.84 -6.53
N ASP A 135 -13.70 4.01 -6.73
CA ASP A 135 -12.86 4.87 -5.90
C ASP A 135 -12.42 6.08 -6.72
N GLU A 136 -13.27 7.07 -6.78
CA GLU A 136 -13.03 8.31 -7.53
C GLU A 136 -12.03 9.22 -6.79
N PRO A 137 -11.23 10.04 -7.50
CA PRO A 137 -10.27 10.95 -6.88
C PRO A 137 -10.85 11.87 -5.80
N TRP A 138 -12.06 12.39 -6.02
CA TRP A 138 -12.75 13.27 -5.07
C TRP A 138 -13.14 12.53 -3.78
N GLU A 139 -13.46 11.24 -3.85
CA GLU A 139 -13.84 10.43 -2.70
C GLU A 139 -12.64 10.16 -1.80
N LEU A 140 -11.50 9.77 -2.39
CA LEU A 140 -10.25 9.57 -1.66
C LEU A 140 -9.82 10.85 -0.93
N ARG A 141 -9.96 12.01 -1.58
CA ARG A 141 -9.68 13.32 -0.98
C ARG A 141 -10.60 13.64 0.18
N THR A 142 -11.91 13.52 -0.05
CA THR A 142 -12.94 13.81 0.96
C THR A 142 -12.76 12.93 2.19
N ASN A 143 -12.50 11.64 1.99
CA ASN A 143 -12.28 10.71 3.09
C ASN A 143 -11.01 11.05 3.89
N ASN A 144 -9.90 11.31 3.20
CA ASN A 144 -8.65 11.71 3.84
C ASN A 144 -8.79 13.07 4.58
N GLU A 145 -9.50 14.03 3.99
CA GLU A 145 -9.77 15.32 4.64
C GLU A 145 -10.68 15.18 5.86
N ARG A 146 -11.71 14.32 5.76
CA ARG A 146 -12.67 14.10 6.85
C ARG A 146 -12.06 13.43 8.07
N ALA A 147 -11.18 12.46 7.85
CA ALA A 147 -10.56 11.67 8.91
C ALA A 147 -9.06 11.41 8.60
N PRO A 148 -8.21 12.46 8.62
CA PRO A 148 -6.83 12.37 8.14
C PRO A 148 -5.95 11.41 8.96
N GLU A 149 -6.30 11.14 10.23
CA GLU A 149 -5.57 10.19 11.09
C GLU A 149 -6.10 8.75 10.97
N VAL A 150 -7.24 8.54 10.30
CA VAL A 150 -7.87 7.24 10.09
C VAL A 150 -7.71 6.79 8.64
N TYR A 151 -8.16 7.60 7.68
CA TYR A 151 -8.10 7.29 6.25
C TYR A 151 -6.76 7.73 5.67
N ARG A 152 -5.80 6.81 5.67
CA ARG A 152 -4.38 7.15 5.48
C ARG A 152 -3.83 6.86 4.09
N GLY A 153 -4.56 6.16 3.23
CA GLY A 153 -3.99 5.81 1.95
C GLY A 153 -4.76 4.75 1.17
N MET A 154 -4.03 4.07 0.33
CA MET A 154 -4.55 3.04 -0.57
C MET A 154 -3.54 1.91 -0.77
N GLU A 155 -4.00 0.79 -1.28
CA GLU A 155 -3.14 -0.24 -1.83
C GLU A 155 -2.46 0.28 -3.10
N GLY A 156 -1.16 0.45 -3.01
CA GLY A 156 -0.33 0.72 -4.17
C GLY A 156 -0.03 -0.54 -4.95
N ALA A 157 0.03 -1.68 -4.27
CA ALA A 157 0.24 -3.00 -4.87
C ALA A 157 -0.83 -3.98 -4.33
N PRO A 158 -1.90 -4.24 -5.11
CA PRO A 158 -3.11 -4.91 -4.65
C PRO A 158 -3.05 -6.43 -4.75
N GLY A 159 -2.06 -7.04 -4.13
CA GLY A 159 -1.97 -8.47 -3.89
C GLY A 159 -2.12 -9.36 -5.11
N HIS A 160 -2.93 -10.41 -5.01
CA HIS A 160 -3.16 -11.36 -6.09
C HIS A 160 -3.84 -10.72 -7.31
N GLN A 161 -4.49 -9.59 -7.16
CA GLN A 161 -5.08 -8.86 -8.28
C GLN A 161 -4.03 -8.24 -9.21
N ALA A 162 -2.81 -8.03 -8.70
CA ALA A 162 -1.67 -7.56 -9.48
C ALA A 162 -0.81 -8.71 -10.05
N GLY A 163 -0.93 -9.91 -9.49
CA GLY A 163 -0.04 -11.03 -9.78
C GLY A 163 -0.69 -12.18 -10.53
N THR A 164 -1.60 -11.93 -11.47
CA THR A 164 -2.31 -13.03 -12.14
C THR A 164 -1.45 -13.80 -13.09
N PHE A 165 -1.21 -15.07 -12.75
CA PHE A 165 -0.96 -16.08 -13.78
C PHE A 165 -2.25 -16.46 -14.48
N THR A 166 -2.23 -16.56 -15.79
CA THR A 166 -3.30 -17.26 -16.48
C THR A 166 -3.23 -18.74 -16.12
N ALA A 167 -4.33 -19.30 -15.69
CA ALA A 167 -4.46 -20.73 -15.40
C ALA A 167 -4.19 -21.66 -16.60
N SER A 168 -3.97 -21.14 -17.79
CA SER A 168 -3.51 -21.90 -18.97
C SER A 168 -2.19 -22.62 -18.72
N ASN A 169 -1.36 -22.13 -17.81
CA ASN A 169 -0.10 -22.78 -17.46
C ASN A 169 -0.28 -23.91 -16.43
N VAL A 170 -1.42 -24.03 -15.78
CA VAL A 170 -1.60 -24.94 -14.65
C VAL A 170 -2.63 -26.04 -14.86
N SER A 171 -3.48 -26.06 -15.87
CA SER A 171 -4.42 -27.19 -16.09
C SER A 171 -5.39 -27.08 -17.27
N GLY A 172 -5.16 -26.22 -18.24
CA GLY A 172 -6.10 -26.08 -19.38
C GLY A 172 -7.46 -25.46 -18.97
N ARG A 173 -7.57 -24.86 -17.78
CA ARG A 173 -8.74 -24.11 -17.33
C ARG A 173 -8.66 -22.66 -17.81
N PRO A 174 -9.78 -22.01 -18.13
CA PRO A 174 -9.77 -20.59 -18.40
C PRO A 174 -9.17 -19.85 -17.19
N PRO A 175 -8.48 -18.72 -17.40
CA PRO A 175 -7.93 -17.94 -16.31
C PRO A 175 -9.06 -17.66 -15.30
N PRO A 176 -8.83 -17.84 -14.01
CA PRO A 176 -9.80 -17.48 -13.01
C PRO A 176 -10.10 -15.97 -13.17
N ALA A 177 -11.34 -15.58 -12.99
CA ALA A 177 -11.74 -14.17 -13.00
C ALA A 177 -11.12 -13.38 -11.83
N ARG A 178 -10.45 -14.07 -10.92
CA ARG A 178 -9.65 -13.53 -9.83
C ARG A 178 -8.20 -13.37 -10.24
N GLY A 179 -7.54 -12.40 -9.64
CA GLY A 179 -6.12 -12.18 -9.81
C GLY A 179 -5.78 -11.25 -10.97
N ALA A 180 -6.74 -10.51 -11.50
CA ALA A 180 -6.50 -9.43 -12.45
C ALA A 180 -7.63 -8.40 -12.34
N TYR A 181 -7.31 -7.15 -12.55
CA TYR A 181 -8.34 -6.15 -12.79
C TYR A 181 -9.18 -6.56 -14.01
N ARG A 182 -10.51 -6.39 -13.90
CA ARG A 182 -11.47 -6.94 -14.89
C ARG A 182 -11.33 -6.34 -16.28
N ASN A 183 -10.85 -5.10 -16.35
CA ASN A 183 -10.72 -4.38 -17.60
C ASN A 183 -9.26 -4.41 -18.08
N GLU A 184 -9.04 -4.90 -19.29
CA GLU A 184 -7.71 -4.97 -19.87
C GLU A 184 -7.06 -3.59 -20.07
N GLY A 185 -7.86 -2.53 -20.21
CA GLY A 185 -7.38 -1.15 -20.34
C GLY A 185 -7.00 -0.48 -19.02
N ALA A 186 -7.19 -1.14 -17.89
CA ALA A 186 -6.96 -0.57 -16.55
C ALA A 186 -6.21 -1.53 -15.62
N ARG A 187 -5.43 -2.45 -16.18
CA ARG A 187 -4.61 -3.40 -15.39
C ARG A 187 -3.56 -2.67 -14.57
N THR A 188 -2.96 -3.38 -13.63
CA THR A 188 -1.77 -2.91 -12.91
C THR A 188 -0.61 -2.66 -13.88
N LEU A 189 0.37 -1.90 -13.43
CA LEU A 189 1.59 -1.57 -14.16
C LEU A 189 2.79 -2.06 -13.33
N GLY A 190 3.45 -3.12 -13.81
CA GLY A 190 4.51 -3.79 -13.06
C GLY A 190 4.05 -4.23 -11.66
N GLY A 191 2.81 -4.74 -11.55
CA GLY A 191 2.21 -5.19 -10.31
C GLY A 191 1.70 -4.09 -9.37
N PHE A 192 1.75 -2.81 -9.77
CA PHE A 192 1.25 -1.69 -8.99
C PHE A 192 0.00 -1.06 -9.63
N ASP A 193 -0.90 -0.54 -8.79
CA ASP A 193 -2.09 0.16 -9.26
C ASP A 193 -1.73 1.41 -10.06
N GLN A 194 -2.51 1.75 -11.08
CA GLN A 194 -2.29 2.94 -11.91
C GLN A 194 -2.22 4.24 -11.08
N MET A 195 -3.02 4.33 -10.00
CA MET A 195 -3.01 5.50 -9.11
C MET A 195 -1.64 5.72 -8.47
N THR A 196 -0.85 4.65 -8.28
CA THR A 196 0.50 4.69 -7.70
C THR A 196 1.60 4.73 -8.76
N ALA A 197 1.49 3.90 -9.79
CA ALA A 197 2.56 3.62 -10.75
C ALA A 197 2.82 4.80 -11.70
N ILE A 198 1.76 5.53 -12.07
CA ILE A 198 1.87 6.67 -13.00
C ILE A 198 2.51 7.85 -12.30
N VAL A 199 3.72 8.23 -12.72
CA VAL A 199 4.43 9.43 -12.24
C VAL A 199 3.68 10.68 -12.67
N GLY A 200 3.35 11.53 -11.70
CA GLY A 200 2.51 12.70 -11.91
C GLY A 200 1.00 12.39 -11.96
N GLY A 201 0.60 11.13 -11.66
CA GLY A 201 -0.79 10.70 -11.58
C GLY A 201 -1.47 11.06 -10.25
N LEU A 202 -2.52 10.30 -9.90
CA LEU A 202 -3.41 10.63 -8.78
C LEU A 202 -2.66 10.71 -7.43
N TRP A 203 -1.83 9.71 -7.11
CA TRP A 203 -1.09 9.76 -5.85
C TRP A 203 -0.20 11.01 -5.76
N ASP A 204 0.51 11.33 -6.83
CA ASP A 204 1.32 12.53 -6.91
C ASP A 204 0.49 13.82 -6.87
N SER A 205 -0.75 13.79 -7.37
CA SER A 205 -1.70 14.91 -7.23
C SER A 205 -2.06 15.15 -5.75
N MET A 206 -2.37 14.10 -5.00
CA MET A 206 -2.66 14.20 -3.56
C MET A 206 -1.42 14.63 -2.75
N LEU A 207 -0.25 14.10 -3.07
CA LEU A 207 1.01 14.53 -2.44
C LEU A 207 1.32 16.01 -2.74
N GLY A 208 1.01 16.46 -3.95
CA GLY A 208 1.12 17.87 -4.37
C GLY A 208 0.20 18.83 -3.61
N GLU A 209 -0.83 18.33 -2.95
CA GLU A 209 -1.65 19.09 -2.01
C GLU A 209 -1.04 19.17 -0.60
N GLY A 210 0.03 18.42 -0.34
CA GLY A 210 0.61 18.24 0.99
C GLY A 210 -0.11 17.21 1.85
N ARG A 211 -0.98 16.39 1.25
CA ARG A 211 -1.73 15.36 1.96
C ARG A 211 -0.81 14.24 2.44
N ARG A 212 -1.06 13.79 3.66
CA ARG A 212 -0.45 12.59 4.22
C ARG A 212 -1.28 11.38 3.78
N PHE A 213 -1.03 10.94 2.55
CA PHE A 213 -1.75 9.85 1.89
C PHE A 213 -0.75 8.83 1.37
N TRP A 214 -0.77 7.64 1.94
CA TRP A 214 0.28 6.64 1.81
C TRP A 214 -0.11 5.49 0.91
N ILE A 215 0.89 4.76 0.42
CA ILE A 215 0.67 3.48 -0.26
C ILE A 215 1.14 2.33 0.61
N VAL A 216 0.43 1.21 0.50
CA VAL A 216 0.77 -0.09 1.08
C VAL A 216 0.78 -1.16 0.01
N ALA A 217 1.35 -2.31 0.31
CA ALA A 217 1.29 -3.50 -0.51
C ALA A 217 0.69 -4.64 0.31
N THR A 218 -0.21 -5.42 -0.29
CA THR A 218 -0.91 -6.51 0.38
C THR A 218 -0.76 -7.81 -0.38
N SER A 219 -1.12 -8.94 0.22
CA SER A 219 -1.22 -10.22 -0.49
C SER A 219 -2.61 -10.45 -1.07
N ASP A 220 -3.63 -9.90 -0.42
CA ASP A 220 -5.04 -10.18 -0.74
C ASP A 220 -5.31 -11.69 -0.88
N SER A 221 -4.75 -12.48 0.07
CA SER A 221 -4.74 -13.94 0.03
C SER A 221 -6.10 -14.53 0.36
N HIS A 222 -6.69 -15.30 -0.56
CA HIS A 222 -8.07 -15.78 -0.44
C HIS A 222 -8.22 -17.30 -0.37
N LYS A 223 -7.60 -18.05 -1.28
CA LYS A 223 -7.94 -19.45 -1.56
C LYS A 223 -6.72 -20.37 -1.65
N HIS A 224 -5.64 -19.97 -1.10
CA HIS A 224 -4.43 -20.78 -1.13
C HIS A 224 -4.44 -21.80 0.01
N TYR A 225 -5.32 -22.79 -0.07
CA TYR A 225 -5.48 -23.79 0.99
C TYR A 225 -4.46 -24.93 0.92
N THR A 226 -3.84 -25.13 -0.25
CA THR A 226 -2.84 -26.17 -0.44
C THR A 226 -1.66 -25.65 -1.28
N GLU A 227 -0.46 -26.14 -0.99
CA GLU A 227 0.75 -25.75 -1.74
C GLU A 227 0.75 -26.25 -3.20
N THR A 228 -0.18 -27.11 -3.56
CA THR A 228 -0.23 -27.79 -4.87
C THR A 228 -1.31 -27.26 -5.80
N GLU A 229 -2.28 -26.52 -5.29
CA GLU A 229 -3.39 -26.02 -6.09
C GLU A 229 -3.22 -24.55 -6.48
N GLN A 230 -3.30 -24.30 -7.78
CA GLN A 230 -3.42 -22.97 -8.39
C GLN A 230 -2.25 -22.00 -8.07
N ARG A 231 -1.02 -22.49 -8.13
CA ARG A 231 0.17 -21.67 -8.00
C ARG A 231 0.10 -20.47 -8.94
N GLY A 232 0.27 -19.24 -8.37
CA GLY A 232 0.25 -18.01 -9.16
C GLY A 232 -1.15 -17.39 -9.38
N VAL A 233 -2.20 -17.93 -8.78
CA VAL A 233 -3.55 -17.34 -8.81
C VAL A 233 -3.85 -16.59 -7.52
N ASP A 234 -3.20 -16.98 -6.44
CA ASP A 234 -3.36 -16.42 -5.11
C ASP A 234 -2.03 -16.62 -4.37
N PHE A 235 -1.49 -15.57 -3.82
CA PHE A 235 -0.23 -15.61 -3.08
C PHE A 235 -0.47 -15.77 -1.59
N TRP A 236 0.39 -16.54 -0.92
CA TRP A 236 0.44 -16.56 0.52
C TRP A 236 0.83 -15.18 1.08
N PRO A 237 0.40 -14.85 2.32
CA PRO A 237 0.86 -13.63 2.98
C PRO A 237 2.39 -13.52 2.95
N GLY A 238 2.89 -12.45 2.34
CA GLY A 238 4.32 -12.20 2.20
C GLY A 238 5.06 -12.98 1.10
N GLU A 239 4.39 -13.82 0.34
CA GLU A 239 5.03 -14.54 -0.77
C GLU A 239 5.46 -13.60 -1.89
N PHE A 240 4.59 -12.66 -2.29
CA PHE A 240 4.85 -11.76 -3.42
C PHE A 240 4.95 -10.30 -2.99
N HIS A 241 3.84 -9.66 -2.59
CA HIS A 241 3.85 -8.28 -2.13
C HIS A 241 4.08 -8.17 -0.62
N LYS A 242 4.83 -7.14 -0.20
CA LYS A 242 5.09 -6.83 1.20
C LYS A 242 5.07 -5.34 1.45
N THR A 243 4.47 -4.96 2.58
CA THR A 243 4.65 -3.64 3.19
C THR A 243 5.72 -3.72 4.26
N TYR A 244 6.78 -2.94 4.11
CA TYR A 244 7.81 -2.75 5.12
C TYR A 244 7.53 -1.48 5.91
N VAL A 245 7.67 -1.57 7.22
CA VAL A 245 7.42 -0.45 8.15
C VAL A 245 8.66 -0.20 8.99
N HIS A 246 9.13 1.04 9.03
CA HIS A 246 10.19 1.45 9.96
C HIS A 246 9.59 1.61 11.36
N ALA A 247 9.65 0.54 12.14
CA ALA A 247 9.06 0.44 13.48
C ALA A 247 9.78 -0.63 14.30
N ARG A 248 9.68 -0.55 15.62
CA ARG A 248 9.97 -1.68 16.48
C ARG A 248 8.88 -2.73 16.31
N LYS A 249 9.21 -4.00 16.56
CA LYS A 249 8.25 -5.12 16.48
C LYS A 249 7.30 -5.10 17.68
N SER A 250 6.33 -4.18 17.64
CA SER A 250 5.20 -4.12 18.56
C SER A 250 3.96 -3.63 17.81
N TYR A 251 2.76 -3.98 18.30
CA TYR A 251 1.51 -3.56 17.69
C TYR A 251 1.39 -2.03 17.57
N ASP A 252 1.70 -1.32 18.64
CA ASP A 252 1.61 0.14 18.66
C ASP A 252 2.62 0.80 17.72
N ASP A 253 3.90 0.37 17.73
CA ASP A 253 4.92 0.96 16.87
C ASP A 253 4.66 0.68 15.37
N VAL A 254 4.15 -0.51 15.01
CA VAL A 254 3.78 -0.82 13.62
C VAL A 254 2.60 0.04 13.18
N LEU A 255 1.56 0.16 13.99
CA LEU A 255 0.40 0.98 13.68
C LEU A 255 0.77 2.46 13.53
N ASP A 256 1.63 2.98 14.41
CA ASP A 256 2.16 4.35 14.34
C ASP A 256 3.05 4.54 13.11
N GLY A 257 3.85 3.53 12.75
CA GLY A 257 4.64 3.54 11.52
C GLY A 257 3.78 3.62 10.26
N LEU A 258 2.71 2.83 10.22
CA LEU A 258 1.72 2.86 9.14
C LEU A 258 1.02 4.23 9.08
N ARG A 259 0.58 4.76 10.21
CA ARG A 259 -0.07 6.07 10.31
C ARG A 259 0.84 7.21 9.86
N ALA A 260 2.11 7.15 10.23
CA ALA A 260 3.10 8.16 9.86
C ALA A 260 3.62 8.04 8.42
N GLY A 261 3.31 6.93 7.72
CA GLY A 261 3.82 6.69 6.36
C GLY A 261 5.29 6.28 6.30
N ARG A 262 5.85 5.82 7.41
CA ARG A 262 7.23 5.27 7.46
C ARG A 262 7.28 3.89 6.82
N ILE A 263 6.87 3.82 5.56
CA ILE A 263 6.60 2.60 4.81
C ILE A 263 7.22 2.63 3.42
N PHE A 264 7.55 1.44 2.93
CA PHE A 264 7.79 1.19 1.51
C PHE A 264 7.13 -0.13 1.09
N ALA A 265 6.70 -0.18 -0.16
CA ALA A 265 5.99 -1.30 -0.78
C ALA A 265 6.91 -2.04 -1.74
N VAL A 266 6.94 -3.37 -1.69
CA VAL A 266 7.86 -4.21 -2.47
C VAL A 266 7.13 -5.36 -3.12
N ALA A 267 7.38 -5.59 -4.42
CA ALA A 267 7.01 -6.80 -5.13
C ALA A 267 8.15 -7.80 -5.15
N GLY A 268 7.83 -9.08 -5.03
CA GLY A 268 8.72 -10.20 -5.27
C GLY A 268 10.00 -10.28 -4.43
N GLY A 269 10.03 -9.57 -3.29
CA GLY A 269 11.21 -9.57 -2.41
C GLY A 269 12.43 -8.85 -2.97
N LEU A 270 12.25 -7.95 -3.95
CA LEU A 270 13.33 -7.26 -4.66
C LEU A 270 14.28 -6.50 -3.73
N VAL A 271 13.76 -5.89 -2.66
CA VAL A 271 14.54 -5.28 -1.58
C VAL A 271 13.96 -5.66 -0.23
N THR A 272 14.81 -5.68 0.82
CA THR A 272 14.39 -6.00 2.20
C THR A 272 14.63 -4.88 3.20
N GLU A 273 15.38 -3.86 2.81
CA GLU A 273 15.59 -2.62 3.56
C GLU A 273 15.60 -1.46 2.58
N LEU A 274 15.04 -0.32 2.98
CA LEU A 274 15.10 0.93 2.20
C LEU A 274 15.07 2.12 3.15
N ASP A 275 16.14 2.90 3.15
CA ASP A 275 16.24 4.19 3.84
C ASP A 275 16.34 5.30 2.80
N VAL A 276 15.48 6.30 2.89
CA VAL A 276 15.57 7.55 2.12
C VAL A 276 15.71 8.69 3.12
N VAL A 277 16.90 9.24 3.21
CA VAL A 277 17.23 10.29 4.18
C VAL A 277 17.55 11.58 3.45
N THR A 278 16.86 12.65 3.80
CA THR A 278 17.15 14.02 3.37
C THR A 278 17.84 14.77 4.49
N THR A 279 18.86 15.55 4.17
CA THR A 279 19.66 16.33 5.13
C THR A 279 19.79 17.76 4.66
N GLY A 280 19.38 18.70 5.51
CA GLY A 280 19.59 20.13 5.38
C GLY A 280 20.36 20.68 6.59
N ALA A 281 20.58 21.97 6.63
CA ALA A 281 21.31 22.63 7.72
C ALA A 281 20.60 22.47 9.08
N ALA A 282 19.28 22.39 9.10
CA ALA A 282 18.47 22.26 10.32
C ALA A 282 18.31 20.82 10.85
N GLY A 283 18.71 19.80 10.08
CA GLY A 283 18.59 18.40 10.48
C GLY A 283 18.30 17.44 9.34
N THR A 284 17.68 16.32 9.68
CA THR A 284 17.36 15.24 8.74
C THR A 284 15.89 14.87 8.81
N ALA A 285 15.35 14.31 7.70
CA ALA A 285 14.05 13.67 7.66
C ALA A 285 14.12 12.41 6.81
N THR A 286 13.24 11.44 7.12
CA THR A 286 13.13 10.18 6.39
C THR A 286 11.69 9.98 5.89
N VAL A 287 11.43 8.84 5.26
CA VAL A 287 10.12 8.48 4.70
C VAL A 287 8.99 8.73 5.70
N GLY A 288 7.93 9.41 5.26
CA GLY A 288 6.79 9.82 6.06
C GLY A 288 6.99 11.15 6.83
N GLU A 289 8.20 11.68 6.88
CA GLU A 289 8.55 12.88 7.64
C GLU A 289 8.69 14.14 6.77
N THR A 290 8.92 15.28 7.42
CA THR A 290 9.11 16.57 6.77
C THR A 290 10.45 17.19 7.21
N LEU A 291 11.29 17.50 6.23
CA LEU A 291 12.48 18.34 6.41
C LEU A 291 12.08 19.81 6.25
N HIS A 292 12.50 20.65 7.16
CA HIS A 292 12.36 22.10 7.03
C HIS A 292 13.69 22.73 6.61
N VAL A 293 13.67 23.53 5.56
CA VAL A 293 14.87 24.17 4.98
C VAL A 293 14.65 25.66 4.72
N SER A 294 15.74 26.42 4.64
CA SER A 294 15.67 27.80 4.17
C SER A 294 15.57 27.85 2.64
N ALA A 295 14.99 28.93 2.10
CA ALA A 295 14.88 29.10 0.66
C ALA A 295 16.26 29.06 -0.01
N ASN A 296 16.36 28.29 -1.09
CA ASN A 296 17.58 28.02 -1.86
C ASN A 296 18.69 27.24 -1.11
N GLU A 297 18.34 26.63 0.02
CA GLU A 297 19.25 25.73 0.71
C GLU A 297 19.44 24.43 -0.08
N PRO A 298 20.68 23.91 -0.19
CA PRO A 298 20.90 22.59 -0.76
C PRO A 298 20.43 21.50 0.20
N VAL A 299 19.84 20.44 -0.36
CA VAL A 299 19.41 19.27 0.40
C VAL A 299 20.16 18.04 -0.10
N GLU A 300 20.92 17.41 0.78
CA GLU A 300 21.54 16.13 0.49
C GLU A 300 20.53 15.01 0.59
N ILE A 301 20.55 14.07 -0.34
CA ILE A 301 19.70 12.88 -0.36
C ILE A 301 20.59 11.65 -0.33
N SER A 302 20.39 10.79 0.64
CA SER A 302 21.02 9.47 0.74
C SER A 302 19.95 8.41 0.64
N ILE A 303 20.06 7.52 -0.35
CA ILE A 303 19.19 6.38 -0.54
C ILE A 303 20.02 5.14 -0.30
N ARG A 304 19.58 4.30 0.63
CA ARG A 304 20.25 3.05 0.98
C ARG A 304 19.25 1.92 0.97
N PHE A 305 19.56 0.84 0.27
CA PHE A 305 18.69 -0.33 0.22
C PHE A 305 19.49 -1.63 0.29
N ARG A 306 18.86 -2.68 0.78
CA ARG A 306 19.40 -4.04 0.76
C ARG A 306 18.82 -4.78 -0.44
N ASP A 307 19.71 -5.17 -1.35
CA ASP A 307 19.48 -6.04 -2.50
C ASP A 307 19.88 -7.46 -2.05
N PRO A 308 18.93 -8.28 -1.55
CA PRO A 308 19.26 -9.56 -0.92
C PRO A 308 19.76 -10.55 -1.96
N LYS A 309 20.69 -11.41 -1.56
CA LYS A 309 21.24 -12.50 -2.39
C LYS A 309 20.65 -13.83 -1.96
N VAL A 310 19.33 -13.87 -1.88
CA VAL A 310 18.56 -15.06 -1.51
C VAL A 310 17.38 -15.23 -2.46
N PRO A 311 17.00 -16.45 -2.81
CA PRO A 311 15.84 -16.70 -3.65
C PRO A 311 14.56 -16.11 -3.05
N ASN A 312 13.76 -15.46 -3.88
CA ASN A 312 12.43 -14.97 -3.55
C ASN A 312 11.37 -16.11 -3.52
N GLY A 313 10.09 -15.77 -3.44
CA GLY A 313 8.99 -16.74 -3.41
C GLY A 313 8.87 -17.61 -4.66
N SER A 314 9.37 -17.16 -5.82
CA SER A 314 9.42 -17.96 -7.06
C SER A 314 10.66 -18.86 -7.14
N GLY A 315 11.65 -18.63 -6.31
CA GLY A 315 12.95 -19.30 -6.36
C GLY A 315 14.02 -18.55 -7.17
N ASP A 316 13.71 -17.33 -7.63
CA ASP A 316 14.64 -16.46 -8.36
C ASP A 316 15.41 -15.55 -7.40
N ASP A 317 16.60 -15.11 -7.84
CA ASP A 317 17.44 -14.12 -7.13
C ASP A 317 17.42 -12.78 -7.91
N PRO A 318 16.36 -11.97 -7.75
CA PRO A 318 16.23 -10.72 -8.47
C PRO A 318 17.25 -9.70 -7.98
N THR A 319 17.68 -8.80 -8.87
CA THR A 319 18.61 -7.72 -8.56
C THR A 319 18.00 -6.38 -9.00
N VAL A 320 18.20 -5.35 -8.20
CA VAL A 320 17.80 -3.99 -8.58
C VAL A 320 18.71 -3.49 -9.70
N ASN A 321 18.13 -3.22 -10.87
CA ASN A 321 18.86 -2.69 -12.04
C ASN A 321 18.83 -1.16 -12.12
N ARG A 322 17.79 -0.54 -11.56
CA ARG A 322 17.62 0.90 -11.58
C ARG A 322 16.87 1.41 -10.36
N LEU A 323 17.24 2.63 -9.97
CA LEU A 323 16.58 3.43 -8.95
C LEU A 323 16.22 4.78 -9.56
N ASP A 324 14.98 5.23 -9.39
CA ASP A 324 14.49 6.52 -9.83
C ASP A 324 14.22 7.42 -8.61
N LEU A 325 14.75 8.64 -8.62
CA LEU A 325 14.37 9.71 -7.69
C LEU A 325 13.31 10.58 -8.34
N ILE A 326 12.16 10.66 -7.71
CA ILE A 326 10.98 11.39 -8.18
C ILE A 326 10.79 12.61 -7.27
N LEU A 327 10.52 13.77 -7.88
CA LEU A 327 10.22 15.02 -7.19
C LEU A 327 8.95 15.65 -7.74
N GLY A 328 8.09 16.13 -6.85
CA GLY A 328 6.90 16.93 -7.18
C GLY A 328 6.80 18.16 -6.27
N HIS A 329 6.19 19.24 -6.77
CA HIS A 329 5.94 20.43 -5.96
C HIS A 329 4.68 20.24 -5.10
N VAL A 330 4.73 20.74 -3.87
CA VAL A 330 3.57 20.92 -3.01
C VAL A 330 2.99 22.30 -3.25
N ARG A 331 1.76 22.36 -3.75
CA ARG A 331 1.08 23.60 -4.17
C ARG A 331 -0.18 23.89 -3.37
N GLY A 332 -0.55 23.00 -2.45
CA GLY A 332 -1.78 23.08 -1.68
C GLY A 332 -3.00 22.51 -2.41
N PRO A 333 -4.20 22.65 -1.83
CA PRO A 333 -5.41 22.00 -2.31
C PRO A 333 -5.75 22.34 -3.76
N VAL A 334 -6.24 21.35 -4.52
CA VAL A 334 -6.73 21.53 -5.88
C VAL A 334 -8.10 22.17 -5.90
N THR A 335 -8.43 22.87 -6.99
CA THR A 335 -9.77 23.50 -7.17
C THR A 335 -10.82 22.47 -7.58
N ASP A 336 -10.46 21.55 -8.48
CA ASP A 336 -11.32 20.44 -8.88
C ASP A 336 -10.93 19.19 -8.09
N PRO A 337 -11.80 18.64 -7.25
CA PRO A 337 -11.49 17.46 -6.44
C PRO A 337 -11.26 16.19 -7.27
N ASN A 338 -11.61 16.20 -8.57
CA ASN A 338 -11.30 15.13 -9.50
C ASN A 338 -9.94 15.27 -10.18
N THR A 339 -9.15 16.30 -9.86
CA THR A 339 -7.79 16.44 -10.39
C THR A 339 -6.94 15.21 -10.03
N ASP A 340 -6.49 14.50 -11.05
CA ASP A 340 -5.73 13.24 -10.93
C ASP A 340 -4.28 13.38 -11.41
N THR A 341 -3.80 14.61 -11.57
CA THR A 341 -2.45 14.87 -12.07
C THR A 341 -1.72 15.94 -11.25
N ASN A 342 -0.40 15.76 -11.11
CA ASN A 342 0.54 16.79 -10.69
C ASN A 342 1.60 16.97 -11.78
N GLU A 343 1.40 17.91 -12.67
CA GLU A 343 2.29 18.18 -13.82
C GLU A 343 3.73 18.53 -13.42
N THR A 344 3.96 18.88 -12.15
CA THR A 344 5.33 19.20 -11.66
C THR A 344 6.10 17.95 -11.29
N THR A 345 5.42 16.81 -11.13
CA THR A 345 6.06 15.57 -10.72
C THR A 345 6.79 14.92 -11.89
N ARG A 346 8.02 14.56 -11.65
CA ARG A 346 8.86 13.89 -12.64
C ARG A 346 9.97 13.09 -11.98
N VAL A 347 10.50 12.12 -12.70
CA VAL A 347 11.80 11.51 -12.39
C VAL A 347 12.87 12.57 -12.66
N ILE A 348 13.58 12.99 -11.62
CA ILE A 348 14.63 13.99 -11.72
C ILE A 348 16.01 13.38 -11.88
N GLU A 349 16.18 12.13 -11.45
CA GLU A 349 17.42 11.39 -11.56
C GLU A 349 17.17 9.89 -11.64
N ARG A 350 17.95 9.18 -12.44
CA ARG A 350 17.95 7.73 -12.56
C ARG A 350 19.33 7.21 -12.27
N PHE A 351 19.42 6.24 -11.39
CA PHE A 351 20.67 5.64 -10.95
C PHE A 351 20.72 4.17 -11.40
N SER A 352 21.88 3.76 -11.85
CA SER A 352 22.24 2.40 -12.23
C SER A 352 23.44 1.93 -11.40
N GLU A 353 23.91 0.71 -11.64
CA GLU A 353 25.06 0.15 -10.92
C GLU A 353 26.32 1.05 -10.96
N SER A 354 26.49 1.86 -12.03
CA SER A 354 27.62 2.80 -12.13
C SER A 354 27.53 4.00 -11.18
N ASP A 355 26.34 4.28 -10.64
CA ASP A 355 26.04 5.49 -9.86
C ASP A 355 25.99 5.25 -8.37
N TRP A 356 26.09 3.98 -7.93
CA TRP A 356 26.00 3.62 -6.53
C TRP A 356 27.25 2.93 -5.98
N THR A 357 27.37 2.90 -4.68
CA THR A 357 28.36 2.09 -3.97
C THR A 357 27.71 0.87 -3.38
N ARG A 358 28.39 -0.27 -3.44
CA ARG A 358 27.89 -1.55 -2.90
C ARG A 358 28.87 -2.05 -1.82
N ASP A 359 28.31 -2.43 -0.68
CA ASP A 359 29.00 -3.14 0.41
C ASP A 359 28.20 -4.39 0.77
N GLY A 360 28.64 -5.53 0.26
CA GLY A 360 27.86 -6.78 0.33
C GLY A 360 26.50 -6.62 -0.38
N GLU A 361 25.42 -6.83 0.37
CA GLU A 361 24.04 -6.64 -0.11
C GLU A 361 23.56 -5.19 -0.02
N MET A 362 24.27 -4.33 0.71
CA MET A 362 23.87 -2.95 0.88
C MET A 362 24.34 -2.07 -0.28
N VAL A 363 23.41 -1.37 -0.87
CA VAL A 363 23.62 -0.39 -1.92
C VAL A 363 23.34 1.01 -1.39
N THR A 364 24.21 1.97 -1.74
CA THR A 364 24.04 3.37 -1.33
C THR A 364 24.20 4.29 -2.54
N VAL A 365 23.22 5.17 -2.70
CA VAL A 365 23.21 6.27 -3.69
C VAL A 365 23.19 7.58 -2.93
N ARG A 366 23.93 8.59 -3.43
CA ARG A 366 23.91 9.96 -2.87
C ARG A 366 23.78 10.97 -3.99
N THR A 367 22.91 11.96 -3.76
CA THR A 367 22.76 13.10 -4.66
C THR A 367 22.43 14.37 -3.86
N ILE A 368 22.36 15.51 -4.53
CA ILE A 368 22.11 16.81 -3.91
C ILE A 368 21.09 17.59 -4.76
N LEU A 369 19.96 17.95 -4.16
CA LEU A 369 19.12 19.02 -4.69
C LEU A 369 19.83 20.35 -4.40
N ARG A 370 20.44 20.96 -5.42
CA ARG A 370 21.31 22.15 -5.25
C ARG A 370 20.55 23.37 -4.78
N THR A 371 19.25 23.44 -5.13
CA THR A 371 18.41 24.61 -4.83
C THR A 371 17.00 24.13 -4.59
N VAL A 372 16.48 24.37 -3.40
CA VAL A 372 15.08 24.14 -3.06
C VAL A 372 14.46 25.49 -2.70
N ASP A 373 13.63 26.04 -3.61
CA ASP A 373 13.05 27.37 -3.50
C ASP A 373 11.55 27.37 -3.15
N ARG A 374 10.97 26.20 -3.00
CA ARG A 374 9.54 25.97 -2.68
C ARG A 374 9.32 24.62 -2.07
N ASP A 375 8.14 24.43 -1.50
CA ASP A 375 7.74 23.15 -0.93
C ASP A 375 7.68 22.06 -2.00
N VAL A 376 8.33 20.94 -1.69
CA VAL A 376 8.38 19.75 -2.56
C VAL A 376 8.22 18.48 -1.75
N TYR A 377 7.95 17.39 -2.43
CA TYR A 377 8.16 16.06 -1.89
C TYR A 377 9.10 15.29 -2.82
N ILE A 378 9.82 14.36 -2.25
CA ILE A 378 10.57 13.35 -2.99
C ILE A 378 10.08 11.97 -2.63
N ARG A 379 10.12 11.04 -3.57
CA ARG A 379 9.92 9.62 -3.37
C ARG A 379 10.82 8.82 -4.29
N VAL A 380 11.01 7.55 -3.95
CA VAL A 380 11.90 6.66 -4.68
C VAL A 380 11.11 5.47 -5.19
N ARG A 381 11.46 4.99 -6.37
CA ARG A 381 11.08 3.67 -6.87
C ARG A 381 12.30 2.98 -7.47
N GLY A 382 12.28 1.67 -7.49
CA GLY A 382 13.32 0.89 -8.17
C GLY A 382 12.74 -0.35 -8.82
N THR A 383 13.50 -0.95 -9.75
CA THR A 383 13.04 -2.10 -10.52
C THR A 383 14.18 -3.08 -10.84
N SER A 384 13.83 -4.36 -11.00
CA SER A 384 14.67 -5.37 -11.63
C SER A 384 14.61 -5.34 -13.16
N GLY A 385 13.60 -4.64 -13.73
CA GLY A 385 13.41 -4.51 -15.17
C GLY A 385 14.32 -3.47 -15.83
N HIS A 386 14.15 -3.31 -17.14
CA HIS A 386 14.89 -2.35 -17.96
C HIS A 386 14.02 -1.19 -18.47
N ASP A 387 12.70 -1.33 -18.40
CA ASP A 387 11.76 -0.30 -18.86
C ASP A 387 11.86 0.96 -18.03
N ALA A 388 11.84 2.12 -18.69
CA ALA A 388 11.97 3.42 -18.03
C ALA A 388 10.77 3.73 -17.10
N GLU A 389 9.60 3.25 -17.46
CA GLU A 389 8.35 3.32 -16.68
C GLU A 389 7.75 1.92 -16.58
N PRO A 390 6.99 1.62 -15.51
CA PRO A 390 6.28 0.34 -15.45
C PRO A 390 5.26 0.26 -16.59
N VAL A 391 5.25 -0.88 -17.27
CA VAL A 391 4.35 -1.17 -18.38
C VAL A 391 3.08 -1.81 -17.83
N MET A 392 1.94 -1.64 -18.53
CA MET A 392 0.69 -2.28 -18.15
C MET A 392 0.81 -3.79 -18.28
N ASP A 393 0.48 -4.50 -17.22
CA ASP A 393 0.57 -5.95 -17.14
C ASP A 393 -0.39 -6.60 -18.14
N THR A 394 0.08 -7.63 -18.85
CA THR A 394 -0.72 -8.35 -19.83
C THR A 394 -1.32 -9.63 -19.23
N VAL A 395 -2.37 -10.15 -19.87
CA VAL A 395 -2.95 -11.44 -19.45
C VAL A 395 -1.91 -12.55 -19.63
N GLY A 396 -1.56 -13.22 -18.54
CA GLY A 396 -0.60 -14.32 -18.56
C GLY A 396 0.85 -13.90 -18.46
N GLU A 397 1.10 -12.66 -18.19
CA GLU A 397 2.43 -12.20 -17.82
C GLU A 397 2.89 -12.87 -16.53
N ASP A 398 4.18 -13.15 -16.48
CA ASP A 398 4.81 -13.66 -15.28
C ASP A 398 4.99 -12.49 -14.28
N PRO A 399 4.29 -12.48 -13.13
CA PRO A 399 4.40 -11.38 -12.16
C PRO A 399 5.80 -11.21 -11.57
N TRP A 400 6.67 -12.23 -11.73
CA TRP A 400 8.05 -12.19 -11.25
C TRP A 400 9.04 -11.60 -12.28
N ALA A 401 8.58 -11.28 -13.50
CA ALA A 401 9.46 -10.86 -14.60
C ALA A 401 9.99 -9.43 -14.43
N ASP A 402 9.17 -8.49 -13.93
CA ASP A 402 9.54 -7.09 -13.71
C ASP A 402 9.10 -6.62 -12.32
N LEU A 403 9.98 -6.79 -11.37
CA LEU A 403 9.69 -6.43 -9.97
C LEU A 403 9.96 -4.95 -9.72
N TRP A 404 9.07 -4.33 -8.93
CA TRP A 404 9.17 -2.94 -8.52
C TRP A 404 9.07 -2.78 -7.00
N PHE A 405 9.63 -1.68 -6.49
CA PHE A 405 9.38 -1.19 -5.15
C PHE A 405 9.18 0.33 -5.16
N TYR A 406 8.43 0.84 -4.20
CA TYR A 406 8.12 2.26 -4.04
C TYR A 406 8.24 2.67 -2.59
N SER A 407 8.93 3.81 -2.31
CA SER A 407 8.87 4.44 -1.00
C SER A 407 7.65 5.35 -0.89
N ASN A 408 7.11 5.55 0.30
CA ASN A 408 6.34 6.74 0.59
C ASN A 408 7.25 7.99 0.56
N PRO A 409 6.70 9.21 0.50
CA PRO A 409 7.50 10.41 0.30
C PRO A 409 8.22 10.90 1.57
N VAL A 410 9.26 11.69 1.35
CA VAL A 410 9.77 12.68 2.29
C VAL A 410 9.32 14.04 1.80
N PHE A 411 8.72 14.86 2.67
CA PHE A 411 8.34 16.23 2.36
C PHE A 411 9.48 17.19 2.71
N ILE A 412 9.64 18.25 1.95
CA ILE A 412 10.63 19.30 2.19
C ILE A 412 9.90 20.63 2.12
N ASP A 413 9.75 21.28 3.27
CA ASP A 413 9.07 22.56 3.43
C ASP A 413 10.08 23.68 3.51
N VAL A 414 9.90 24.73 2.71
CA VAL A 414 10.74 25.94 2.66
C VAL A 414 10.17 27.01 3.59
N ARG A 415 11.02 27.53 4.47
CA ARG A 415 10.67 28.55 5.46
C ARG A 415 11.48 29.83 5.28
#